data_ab16bf376afbdcf1621a2e64757edb5a
#
_entry.id   ab16bf376afbdcf1621a2e64757edb5a
#
_cell.length_a   1.000
_cell.length_b   1.000
_cell.length_c   1.000
_cell.angle_alpha   90.00
_cell.angle_beta   90.00
_cell.angle_gamma   90.00
#
_symmetry.space_group_name_H-M   'P 1'
#
loop_
_entity.id
_entity.type
_entity.pdbx_description
1 polymer ?
#
loop_
_entity_poly.entity_id
_entity_poly.type
_entity_poly.pdbx_seq_one_letter_code
_entity_poly.pdbx_strand_id
1 'polypeptide(L)'
;MKRTGLLAAAASLILIGPALAHDSAGPSDAEIAHIAYTAGAIDVAAGKQALAKSHDAAVRSFAEEMVRDHQAVNDQALALVKKLNVTPAANGTSTALSAQADATLKRLAALDGAAFDRAYVDNEIAYHKTVNGALESQLIPSAHNGELKSLLETGLTLFREHQAHAEHLGASLK
;
A
#
# COMPACT_ATOMS: atom_id res chain seq x y z
N MET A 1 44.67 7.39 -68.39
CA MET A 1 44.57 8.30 -67.22
C MET A 1 43.63 7.65 -66.20
N LYS A 2 44.21 7.00 -65.19
CA LYS A 2 43.45 6.27 -64.10
C LYS A 2 43.40 7.20 -62.93
N ARG A 3 42.21 7.62 -62.48
CA ARG A 3 42.01 8.33 -61.19
C ARG A 3 41.62 7.32 -60.11
N THR A 4 42.51 7.10 -59.16
CA THR A 4 42.29 6.36 -57.94
C THR A 4 41.58 7.25 -56.92
N GLY A 5 40.35 6.87 -56.56
CA GLY A 5 39.59 7.53 -55.49
C GLY A 5 39.90 6.85 -54.15
N LEU A 6 40.36 7.67 -53.22
CA LEU A 6 40.64 7.25 -51.83
C LEU A 6 39.29 7.30 -51.02
N LEU A 7 38.81 6.15 -50.56
CA LEU A 7 37.72 6.06 -49.63
C LEU A 7 38.24 6.25 -48.22
N ALA A 8 37.88 7.35 -47.57
CA ALA A 8 38.11 7.57 -46.15
C ALA A 8 36.98 6.89 -45.35
N ALA A 9 37.33 5.85 -44.63
CA ALA A 9 36.46 5.19 -43.66
C ALA A 9 36.41 6.04 -42.37
N ALA A 10 35.30 6.68 -42.08
CA ALA A 10 35.05 7.33 -40.82
C ALA A 10 34.62 6.27 -39.78
N ALA A 11 35.50 5.99 -38.82
CA ALA A 11 35.21 5.15 -37.67
C ALA A 11 34.37 5.98 -36.66
N SER A 12 33.07 5.73 -36.59
CA SER A 12 32.22 6.29 -35.53
C SER A 12 32.49 5.56 -34.24
N LEU A 13 33.14 6.23 -33.29
CA LEU A 13 33.23 5.78 -31.88
C LEU A 13 31.85 5.92 -31.25
N ILE A 14 31.16 4.80 -31.02
CA ILE A 14 29.97 4.74 -30.18
C ILE A 14 30.47 4.79 -28.73
N LEU A 15 30.35 5.95 -28.09
CA LEU A 15 30.50 6.11 -26.65
C LEU A 15 29.31 5.40 -25.96
N ILE A 16 29.53 4.17 -25.53
CA ILE A 16 28.63 3.48 -24.61
C ILE A 16 28.84 4.16 -23.24
N GLY A 17 27.98 5.16 -22.93
CA GLY A 17 27.90 5.72 -21.59
C GLY A 17 27.49 4.60 -20.62
N PRO A 18 27.95 4.64 -19.34
CA PRO A 18 27.51 3.66 -18.35
C PRO A 18 25.99 3.78 -18.23
N ALA A 19 25.29 2.71 -18.61
CA ALA A 19 23.90 2.54 -18.25
C ALA A 19 23.84 2.62 -16.72
N LEU A 20 23.22 3.66 -16.17
CA LEU A 20 22.86 3.71 -14.78
C LEU A 20 21.96 2.50 -14.56
N ALA A 21 22.54 1.44 -13.99
CA ALA A 21 21.78 0.35 -13.43
C ALA A 21 20.84 1.01 -12.42
N HIS A 22 19.54 1.06 -12.74
CA HIS A 22 18.53 1.26 -11.73
C HIS A 22 18.70 0.04 -10.82
N ASP A 23 19.33 0.28 -9.69
CA ASP A 23 19.43 -0.69 -8.62
C ASP A 23 17.98 -1.04 -8.28
N SER A 24 17.59 -2.28 -8.58
CA SER A 24 16.30 -2.85 -8.20
C SER A 24 16.31 -3.25 -6.73
N ALA A 25 16.96 -2.46 -5.89
CA ALA A 25 16.81 -2.57 -4.46
C ALA A 25 15.35 -2.24 -4.11
N GLY A 26 14.70 -3.11 -3.34
CA GLY A 26 13.37 -2.88 -2.80
C GLY A 26 13.29 -1.54 -2.04
N PRO A 27 12.11 -1.15 -1.57
CA PRO A 27 11.94 0.08 -0.82
C PRO A 27 12.80 0.08 0.45
N SER A 28 13.39 1.22 0.80
CA SER A 28 14.12 1.43 2.05
C SER A 28 13.20 1.35 3.28
N ASP A 29 13.76 1.13 4.47
CA ASP A 29 12.99 1.10 5.72
C ASP A 29 12.16 2.36 5.94
N ALA A 30 12.67 3.54 5.55
CA ALA A 30 11.95 4.80 5.62
C ALA A 30 10.74 4.84 4.66
N GLU A 31 10.88 4.30 3.46
CA GLU A 31 9.80 4.19 2.49
C GLU A 31 8.79 3.12 2.90
N ILE A 32 9.25 1.98 3.42
CA ILE A 32 8.39 0.91 3.97
C ILE A 32 7.53 1.46 5.10
N ALA A 33 8.12 2.19 6.04
CA ALA A 33 7.39 2.80 7.14
C ALA A 33 6.32 3.79 6.64
N HIS A 34 6.63 4.58 5.60
CA HIS A 34 5.66 5.50 5.01
C HIS A 34 4.55 4.76 4.27
N ILE A 35 4.86 3.70 3.51
CA ILE A 35 3.85 2.87 2.81
C ILE A 35 2.91 2.23 3.83
N ALA A 36 3.45 1.58 4.87
CA ALA A 36 2.67 0.88 5.89
C ALA A 36 1.75 1.84 6.66
N TYR A 37 2.27 3.00 7.09
CA TYR A 37 1.47 4.04 7.74
C TYR A 37 0.36 4.57 6.83
N THR A 38 0.66 4.83 5.56
CA THR A 38 -0.31 5.31 4.57
C THR A 38 -1.43 4.29 4.37
N ALA A 39 -1.08 3.01 4.25
CA ALA A 39 -2.06 1.94 4.11
C ALA A 39 -3.01 1.87 5.31
N GLY A 40 -2.48 1.88 6.53
CA GLY A 40 -3.32 1.88 7.73
C GLY A 40 -4.19 3.14 7.87
N ALA A 41 -3.68 4.32 7.48
CA ALA A 41 -4.46 5.56 7.50
C ALA A 41 -5.65 5.54 6.50
N ILE A 42 -5.49 4.85 5.38
CA ILE A 42 -6.56 4.63 4.39
C ILE A 42 -7.68 3.78 4.99
N ASP A 43 -7.36 2.67 5.67
CA ASP A 43 -8.35 1.84 6.34
C ASP A 43 -9.10 2.59 7.45
N VAL A 44 -8.39 3.37 8.25
CA VAL A 44 -9.02 4.24 9.24
C VAL A 44 -10.00 5.23 8.60
N ALA A 45 -9.67 5.79 7.44
CA ALA A 45 -10.55 6.73 6.74
C ALA A 45 -11.78 6.01 6.16
N ALA A 46 -11.62 4.83 5.56
CA ALA A 46 -12.71 4.03 5.03
C ALA A 46 -13.65 3.53 6.14
N GLY A 47 -13.09 3.03 7.25
CA GLY A 47 -13.88 2.62 8.42
C GLY A 47 -14.68 3.78 9.04
N LYS A 48 -14.07 4.96 9.18
CA LYS A 48 -14.80 6.17 9.64
C LYS A 48 -15.92 6.55 8.70
N GLN A 49 -15.72 6.45 7.38
CA GLN A 49 -16.78 6.69 6.41
C GLN A 49 -17.92 5.67 6.55
N ALA A 50 -17.59 4.39 6.77
CA ALA A 50 -18.58 3.35 6.99
C ALA A 50 -19.39 3.60 8.28
N LEU A 51 -18.74 4.00 9.36
CA LEU A 51 -19.43 4.38 10.61
C LEU A 51 -20.37 5.57 10.45
N ALA A 52 -20.06 6.49 9.54
CA ALA A 52 -20.92 7.64 9.25
C ALA A 52 -22.12 7.32 8.34
N LYS A 53 -22.01 6.30 7.48
CA LYS A 53 -22.99 6.02 6.42
C LYS A 53 -23.80 4.76 6.63
N SER A 54 -23.20 3.69 7.17
CA SER A 54 -23.87 2.42 7.37
C SER A 54 -24.80 2.42 8.58
N HIS A 55 -25.96 1.77 8.42
CA HIS A 55 -26.89 1.44 9.49
C HIS A 55 -26.93 -0.07 9.79
N ASP A 56 -26.26 -0.89 9.00
CA ASP A 56 -26.12 -2.32 9.23
C ASP A 56 -25.20 -2.56 10.44
N ALA A 57 -25.67 -3.31 11.43
CA ALA A 57 -24.94 -3.52 12.68
C ALA A 57 -23.64 -4.30 12.48
N ALA A 58 -23.62 -5.27 11.55
CA ALA A 58 -22.45 -6.09 11.30
C ALA A 58 -21.37 -5.28 10.53
N VAL A 59 -21.78 -4.48 9.55
CA VAL A 59 -20.88 -3.57 8.82
C VAL A 59 -20.27 -2.53 9.77
N ARG A 60 -21.08 -1.96 10.68
CA ARG A 60 -20.59 -1.00 11.67
C ARG A 60 -19.60 -1.63 12.64
N SER A 61 -19.89 -2.85 13.14
CA SER A 61 -18.99 -3.57 14.04
C SER A 61 -17.64 -3.85 13.36
N PHE A 62 -17.66 -4.28 12.09
CA PHE A 62 -16.46 -4.46 11.29
C PHE A 62 -15.69 -3.13 11.10
N ALA A 63 -16.38 -2.05 10.79
CA ALA A 63 -15.75 -0.74 10.62
C ALA A 63 -15.13 -0.20 11.93
N GLU A 64 -15.74 -0.47 13.09
CA GLU A 64 -15.17 -0.14 14.40
C GLU A 64 -13.88 -0.93 14.66
N GLU A 65 -13.84 -2.20 14.29
CA GLU A 65 -12.64 -3.04 14.34
C GLU A 65 -11.53 -2.47 13.45
N MET A 66 -11.82 -2.14 12.19
CA MET A 66 -10.85 -1.54 11.27
C MET A 66 -10.25 -0.24 11.82
N VAL A 67 -11.10 0.67 12.30
CA VAL A 67 -10.62 1.94 12.88
C VAL A 67 -9.73 1.70 14.10
N ARG A 68 -10.16 0.85 15.02
CA ARG A 68 -9.42 0.56 16.26
C ARG A 68 -8.05 -0.05 15.98
N ASP A 69 -8.02 -1.09 15.17
CA ASP A 69 -6.84 -1.91 15.01
C ASP A 69 -5.81 -1.23 14.09
N HIS A 70 -6.23 -0.63 12.99
CA HIS A 70 -5.32 0.13 12.13
C HIS A 70 -4.79 1.39 12.81
N GLN A 71 -5.57 2.05 13.67
CA GLN A 71 -5.08 3.15 14.49
C GLN A 71 -3.97 2.67 15.43
N ALA A 72 -4.18 1.55 16.14
CA ALA A 72 -3.20 0.98 17.07
C ALA A 72 -1.89 0.58 16.36
N VAL A 73 -1.97 -0.03 15.18
CA VAL A 73 -0.80 -0.37 14.37
C VAL A 73 -0.07 0.89 13.89
N ASN A 74 -0.79 1.91 13.45
CA ASN A 74 -0.21 3.18 13.04
C ASN A 74 0.50 3.90 14.20
N ASP A 75 -0.07 3.88 15.41
CA ASP A 75 0.54 4.46 16.59
C ASP A 75 1.85 3.73 16.96
N GLN A 76 1.88 2.39 16.84
CA GLN A 76 3.09 1.59 17.02
C GLN A 76 4.15 1.92 15.95
N ALA A 77 3.75 2.08 14.68
CA ALA A 77 4.65 2.47 13.61
C ALA A 77 5.27 3.85 13.86
N LEU A 78 4.48 4.84 14.29
CA LEU A 78 4.97 6.18 14.64
C LEU A 78 5.92 6.14 15.85
N ALA A 79 5.62 5.34 16.87
CA ALA A 79 6.50 5.16 18.02
C ALA A 79 7.83 4.52 17.61
N LEU A 80 7.78 3.52 16.72
CA LEU A 80 8.98 2.84 16.24
C LEU A 80 9.88 3.77 15.42
N VAL A 81 9.35 4.51 14.43
CA VAL A 81 10.18 5.43 13.63
C VAL A 81 10.80 6.53 14.47
N LYS A 82 10.07 7.01 15.51
CA LYS A 82 10.61 7.96 16.50
C LYS A 82 11.75 7.33 17.31
N LYS A 83 11.58 6.10 17.81
CA LYS A 83 12.61 5.36 18.55
C LYS A 83 13.87 5.16 17.71
N LEU A 84 13.71 4.83 16.44
CA LEU A 84 14.80 4.55 15.51
C LEU A 84 15.42 5.85 14.92
N ASN A 85 14.85 7.02 15.24
CA ASN A 85 15.23 8.31 14.65
C ASN A 85 15.19 8.26 13.10
N VAL A 86 14.19 7.58 12.53
CA VAL A 86 13.94 7.48 11.10
C VAL A 86 12.80 8.44 10.72
N THR A 87 12.99 9.20 9.67
CA THR A 87 11.93 10.01 9.06
C THR A 87 11.29 9.20 7.93
N PRO A 88 9.99 8.85 8.01
CA PRO A 88 9.31 8.15 6.92
C PRO A 88 9.41 8.94 5.61
N ALA A 89 9.71 8.26 4.51
CA ALA A 89 9.91 8.87 3.20
C ALA A 89 8.78 8.51 2.24
N ALA A 90 8.07 9.53 1.74
CA ALA A 90 7.08 9.35 0.70
C ALA A 90 7.73 8.83 -0.60
N ASN A 91 7.00 7.98 -1.32
CA ASN A 91 7.48 7.37 -2.55
C ASN A 91 6.32 7.13 -3.55
N GLY A 92 6.64 6.59 -4.72
CA GLY A 92 5.64 6.33 -5.75
C GLY A 92 4.50 5.41 -5.30
N THR A 93 4.81 4.40 -4.49
CA THR A 93 3.80 3.44 -3.97
C THR A 93 2.83 4.13 -3.02
N SER A 94 3.32 4.85 -2.00
CA SER A 94 2.46 5.55 -1.05
C SER A 94 1.63 6.65 -1.70
N THR A 95 2.18 7.33 -2.71
CA THR A 95 1.45 8.34 -3.50
C THR A 95 0.33 7.71 -4.32
N ALA A 96 0.59 6.57 -4.98
CA ALA A 96 -0.42 5.84 -5.75
C ALA A 96 -1.54 5.29 -4.85
N LEU A 97 -1.18 4.74 -3.67
CA LEU A 97 -2.16 4.28 -2.68
C LEU A 97 -3.10 5.41 -2.25
N SER A 98 -2.56 6.58 -1.92
CA SER A 98 -3.36 7.74 -1.52
C SER A 98 -4.32 8.19 -2.62
N ALA A 99 -3.84 8.30 -3.87
CA ALA A 99 -4.67 8.68 -5.00
C ALA A 99 -5.80 7.68 -5.28
N GLN A 100 -5.51 6.38 -5.17
CA GLN A 100 -6.51 5.32 -5.32
C GLN A 100 -7.54 5.34 -4.18
N ALA A 101 -7.10 5.60 -2.95
CA ALA A 101 -7.98 5.73 -1.80
C ALA A 101 -8.95 6.92 -1.96
N ASP A 102 -8.46 8.08 -2.38
CA ASP A 102 -9.30 9.25 -2.64
C ASP A 102 -10.39 8.96 -3.66
N ALA A 103 -10.06 8.27 -4.75
CA ALA A 103 -11.05 7.85 -5.76
C ALA A 103 -12.08 6.87 -5.19
N THR A 104 -11.63 5.92 -4.37
CA THR A 104 -12.50 4.92 -3.72
C THR A 104 -13.43 5.58 -2.70
N LEU A 105 -12.92 6.42 -1.81
CA LEU A 105 -13.75 7.14 -0.83
C LEU A 105 -14.79 8.03 -1.48
N LYS A 106 -14.45 8.70 -2.59
CA LYS A 106 -15.42 9.47 -3.39
C LYS A 106 -16.51 8.58 -4.00
N ARG A 107 -16.15 7.42 -4.53
CA ARG A 107 -17.12 6.45 -5.07
C ARG A 107 -18.04 5.93 -3.98
N LEU A 108 -17.51 5.56 -2.82
CA LEU A 108 -18.29 5.12 -1.67
C LEU A 108 -19.20 6.23 -1.12
N ALA A 109 -18.73 7.47 -1.10
CA ALA A 109 -19.54 8.62 -0.65
C ALA A 109 -20.83 8.82 -1.45
N ALA A 110 -20.85 8.43 -2.73
CA ALA A 110 -22.01 8.53 -3.61
C ALA A 110 -23.04 7.42 -3.42
N LEU A 111 -22.78 6.42 -2.58
CA LEU A 111 -23.65 5.28 -2.30
C LEU A 111 -24.29 5.43 -0.91
N ASP A 112 -25.45 4.80 -0.71
CA ASP A 112 -26.15 4.76 0.58
C ASP A 112 -26.79 3.38 0.80
N GLY A 113 -27.10 3.08 2.08
CA GLY A 113 -27.79 1.86 2.49
C GLY A 113 -27.04 0.59 2.05
N ALA A 114 -27.78 -0.43 1.64
CA ALA A 114 -27.20 -1.73 1.25
C ALA A 114 -26.19 -1.64 0.08
N ALA A 115 -26.34 -0.67 -0.82
CA ALA A 115 -25.38 -0.47 -1.91
C ALA A 115 -24.04 0.06 -1.39
N PHE A 116 -24.06 0.95 -0.40
CA PHE A 116 -22.87 1.40 0.32
C PHE A 116 -22.23 0.23 1.08
N ASP A 117 -23.04 -0.47 1.89
CA ASP A 117 -22.54 -1.57 2.74
C ASP A 117 -21.82 -2.64 1.93
N ARG A 118 -22.43 -3.07 0.83
CA ARG A 118 -21.83 -4.03 -0.10
C ARG A 118 -20.52 -3.48 -0.70
N ALA A 119 -20.55 -2.26 -1.22
CA ALA A 119 -19.37 -1.69 -1.89
C ALA A 119 -18.22 -1.42 -0.91
N TYR A 120 -18.51 -1.08 0.36
CA TYR A 120 -17.51 -0.94 1.42
C TYR A 120 -16.86 -2.28 1.72
N VAL A 121 -17.64 -3.33 2.00
CA VAL A 121 -17.11 -4.65 2.33
C VAL A 121 -16.34 -5.26 1.17
N ASP A 122 -16.82 -5.14 -0.06
CA ASP A 122 -16.09 -5.60 -1.25
C ASP A 122 -14.75 -4.86 -1.43
N ASN A 123 -14.72 -3.55 -1.07
CA ASN A 123 -13.47 -2.78 -1.06
C ASN A 123 -12.51 -3.31 0.01
N GLU A 124 -12.98 -3.58 1.22
CA GLU A 124 -12.13 -4.08 2.31
C GLU A 124 -11.50 -5.44 1.96
N ILE A 125 -12.28 -6.36 1.36
CA ILE A 125 -11.77 -7.65 0.86
C ILE A 125 -10.63 -7.42 -0.16
N ALA A 126 -10.87 -6.58 -1.16
CA ALA A 126 -9.89 -6.34 -2.23
C ALA A 126 -8.65 -5.60 -1.69
N TYR A 127 -8.85 -4.65 -0.80
CA TYR A 127 -7.78 -3.85 -0.20
C TYR A 127 -6.87 -4.70 0.68
N HIS A 128 -7.43 -5.44 1.63
CA HIS A 128 -6.65 -6.33 2.50
C HIS A 128 -5.90 -7.41 1.73
N LYS A 129 -6.52 -7.99 0.69
CA LYS A 129 -5.81 -8.92 -0.20
C LYS A 129 -4.59 -8.30 -0.86
N THR A 130 -4.72 -7.06 -1.33
CA THR A 130 -3.61 -6.32 -1.96
C THR A 130 -2.51 -5.98 -0.96
N VAL A 131 -2.88 -5.47 0.22
CA VAL A 131 -1.93 -5.08 1.29
C VAL A 131 -1.21 -6.31 1.84
N ASN A 132 -1.92 -7.40 2.14
CA ASN A 132 -1.34 -8.65 2.61
C ASN A 132 -0.34 -9.21 1.59
N GLY A 133 -0.70 -9.23 0.30
CA GLY A 133 0.21 -9.67 -0.76
C GLY A 133 1.47 -8.79 -0.86
N ALA A 134 1.35 -7.47 -0.71
CA ALA A 134 2.49 -6.56 -0.72
C ALA A 134 3.39 -6.74 0.52
N LEU A 135 2.79 -6.94 1.70
CA LEU A 135 3.53 -7.25 2.92
C LEU A 135 4.36 -8.52 2.77
N GLU A 136 3.76 -9.60 2.27
CA GLU A 136 4.41 -10.90 2.11
C GLU A 136 5.51 -10.90 1.06
N SER A 137 5.24 -10.32 -0.11
CA SER A 137 6.09 -10.46 -1.29
C SER A 137 7.13 -9.35 -1.43
N GLN A 138 6.93 -8.20 -0.79
CA GLN A 138 7.77 -7.03 -1.00
C GLN A 138 8.23 -6.36 0.29
N LEU A 139 7.32 -5.92 1.17
CA LEU A 139 7.70 -5.04 2.27
C LEU A 139 8.48 -5.77 3.37
N ILE A 140 8.02 -6.94 3.82
CA ILE A 140 8.70 -7.76 4.82
C ILE A 140 10.06 -8.27 4.32
N PRO A 141 10.18 -8.81 3.09
CA PRO A 141 11.49 -9.20 2.55
C PRO A 141 12.47 -8.05 2.41
N SER A 142 12.01 -6.83 2.11
CA SER A 142 12.85 -5.65 1.91
C SER A 142 13.21 -4.92 3.20
N ALA A 143 12.54 -5.20 4.33
CA ALA A 143 12.82 -4.56 5.60
C ALA A 143 14.16 -5.03 6.17
N HIS A 144 15.08 -4.09 6.40
CA HIS A 144 16.42 -4.34 6.97
C HIS A 144 16.41 -4.20 8.50
N ASN A 145 15.62 -3.30 9.06
CA ASN A 145 15.49 -3.14 10.50
C ASN A 145 14.60 -4.26 11.09
N GLY A 146 15.15 -5.01 12.05
CA GLY A 146 14.45 -6.16 12.64
C GLY A 146 13.17 -5.80 13.40
N GLU A 147 13.10 -4.63 14.03
CA GLU A 147 11.90 -4.18 14.74
C GLU A 147 10.80 -3.76 13.75
N LEU A 148 11.17 -3.10 12.66
CA LEU A 148 10.24 -2.80 11.58
C LEU A 148 9.68 -4.07 10.96
N LYS A 149 10.57 -5.02 10.66
CA LYS A 149 10.17 -6.33 10.12
C LYS A 149 9.18 -7.05 11.03
N SER A 150 9.46 -7.12 12.34
CA SER A 150 8.58 -7.74 13.32
C SER A 150 7.21 -7.04 13.43
N LEU A 151 7.18 -5.71 13.33
CA LEU A 151 5.94 -4.95 13.30
C LEU A 151 5.10 -5.28 12.06
N LEU A 152 5.74 -5.36 10.88
CA LEU A 152 5.07 -5.73 9.63
C LEU A 152 4.53 -7.16 9.67
N GLU A 153 5.27 -8.11 10.22
CA GLU A 153 4.85 -9.52 10.40
C GLU A 153 3.64 -9.63 11.35
N THR A 154 3.66 -8.86 12.45
CA THR A 154 2.53 -8.78 13.38
C THR A 154 1.30 -8.17 12.70
N GLY A 155 1.49 -7.07 11.96
CA GLY A 155 0.44 -6.44 11.17
C GLY A 155 -0.16 -7.38 10.13
N LEU A 156 0.67 -8.13 9.40
CA LEU A 156 0.22 -9.10 8.41
C LEU A 156 -0.69 -10.18 9.03
N THR A 157 -0.36 -10.67 10.22
CA THR A 157 -1.18 -11.66 10.93
C THR A 157 -2.57 -11.09 11.22
N LEU A 158 -2.65 -9.90 11.79
CA LEU A 158 -3.90 -9.19 12.08
C LEU A 158 -4.70 -8.89 10.81
N PHE A 159 -4.05 -8.41 9.75
CA PHE A 159 -4.73 -8.01 8.51
C PHE A 159 -5.26 -9.21 7.70
N ARG A 160 -4.69 -10.38 7.88
CA ARG A 160 -5.27 -11.63 7.36
C ARG A 160 -6.57 -12.00 8.09
N GLU A 161 -6.66 -11.75 9.40
CA GLU A 161 -7.89 -11.93 10.17
C GLU A 161 -8.96 -10.95 9.72
N HIS A 162 -8.61 -9.68 9.48
CA HIS A 162 -9.50 -8.67 8.90
C HIS A 162 -10.03 -9.09 7.52
N GLN A 163 -9.15 -9.59 6.63
CA GLN A 163 -9.55 -10.10 5.32
C GLN A 163 -10.58 -11.23 5.45
N ALA A 164 -10.30 -12.21 6.30
CA ALA A 164 -11.22 -13.34 6.51
C ALA A 164 -12.57 -12.88 7.10
N HIS A 165 -12.55 -11.90 8.01
CA HIS A 165 -13.78 -11.31 8.57
C HIS A 165 -14.57 -10.57 7.48
N ALA A 166 -13.91 -9.75 6.65
CA ALA A 166 -14.55 -9.06 5.53
C ALA A 166 -15.16 -10.04 4.53
N GLU A 167 -14.47 -11.12 4.18
CA GLU A 167 -14.96 -12.18 3.28
C GLU A 167 -16.21 -12.86 3.87
N HIS A 168 -16.21 -13.18 5.17
CA HIS A 168 -17.36 -13.77 5.85
C HIS A 168 -18.55 -12.80 5.89
N LEU A 169 -18.29 -11.54 6.25
CA LEU A 169 -19.31 -10.49 6.24
C LEU A 169 -19.89 -10.28 4.84
N GLY A 170 -19.05 -10.21 3.80
CA GLY A 170 -19.47 -10.06 2.42
C GLY A 170 -20.36 -11.21 1.93
N ALA A 171 -20.11 -12.44 2.37
CA ALA A 171 -20.95 -13.58 2.06
C ALA A 171 -22.35 -13.51 2.74
N SER A 172 -22.49 -12.80 3.85
CA SER A 172 -23.74 -12.65 4.61
C SER A 172 -24.60 -11.47 4.15
N LEU A 173 -24.03 -10.46 3.53
CA LEU A 173 -24.75 -9.30 3.00
C LEU A 173 -25.62 -9.72 1.80
N LYS A 174 -26.90 -9.34 1.82
CA LYS A 174 -27.89 -9.65 0.79
C LYS A 174 -27.95 -8.58 -0.29
#